data_2c770159f05526c67983827203bfd3e5
#
_entry.id   2c770159f05526c67983827203bfd3e5
#
_cell.length_a   1.000
_cell.length_b   1.000
_cell.length_c   1.000
_cell.angle_alpha   90.00
_cell.angle_beta   90.00
_cell.angle_gamma   90.00
#
_symmetry.space_group_name_H-M   'P 1'
#
loop_
_entity.id
_entity.type
_entity.pdbx_description
1 polymer ?
#
loop_
_entity_poly.entity_id
_entity_poly.type
_entity_poly.pdbx_seq_one_letter_code
_entity_poly.pdbx_strand_id
1 'polypeptide(L)'
;MRKDLLIKLSILLVVIVMTTVYFVYNKPHRNILDEEAKFSLALAEMNDEFLANEEAAYKKYFNQVVEISATASSISKKENESYDVVLISNGVIANGELISAGDQFEALINKEVVLKGLFIGYDNLLEEIKLSECSIKQLSTD
;
A
#
# COMPACT_ATOMS: atom_id res chain seq x y z
N MET A 1 50.68 -7.96 21.09
CA MET A 1 49.45 -7.63 21.86
C MET A 1 48.58 -6.58 21.18
N ARG A 2 49.06 -5.40 20.84
CA ARG A 2 48.22 -4.38 20.20
C ARG A 2 47.74 -4.75 18.78
N LYS A 3 48.55 -5.42 17.99
CA LYS A 3 48.19 -5.85 16.62
C LYS A 3 47.11 -6.93 16.60
N ASP A 4 47.21 -7.90 17.53
CA ASP A 4 46.22 -8.99 17.64
C ASP A 4 44.88 -8.48 18.15
N LEU A 5 44.88 -7.45 18.99
CA LEU A 5 43.68 -6.81 19.50
C LEU A 5 42.97 -6.03 18.34
N LEU A 6 43.74 -5.32 17.53
CA LEU A 6 43.20 -4.58 16.36
C LEU A 6 42.61 -5.52 15.31
N ILE A 7 43.26 -6.65 15.05
CA ILE A 7 42.76 -7.68 14.13
C ILE A 7 41.43 -8.27 14.63
N LYS A 8 41.34 -8.63 15.91
CA LYS A 8 40.12 -9.14 16.55
C LYS A 8 38.99 -8.11 16.48
N LEU A 9 39.28 -6.83 16.72
CA LEU A 9 38.33 -5.76 16.70
C LEU A 9 37.79 -5.53 15.26
N SER A 10 38.67 -5.61 14.26
CA SER A 10 38.24 -5.46 12.86
C SER A 10 37.39 -6.63 12.36
N ILE A 11 37.71 -7.85 12.77
CA ILE A 11 36.88 -9.03 12.47
C ILE A 11 35.49 -8.90 13.11
N LEU A 12 35.43 -8.47 14.38
CA LEU A 12 34.17 -8.23 15.06
C LEU A 12 33.31 -7.19 14.33
N LEU A 13 33.92 -6.09 13.88
CA LEU A 13 33.23 -5.05 13.13
C LEU A 13 32.65 -5.60 11.83
N VAL A 14 33.42 -6.38 11.07
CA VAL A 14 32.96 -7.00 9.81
C VAL A 14 31.78 -7.94 10.06
N VAL A 15 31.82 -8.75 11.13
CA VAL A 15 30.72 -9.64 11.49
C VAL A 15 29.45 -8.85 11.82
N ILE A 16 29.56 -7.76 12.58
CA ILE A 16 28.42 -6.89 12.91
C ILE A 16 27.81 -6.30 11.64
N VAL A 17 28.63 -5.76 10.73
CA VAL A 17 28.16 -5.18 9.47
C VAL A 17 27.47 -6.25 8.60
N MET A 18 28.07 -7.42 8.44
CA MET A 18 27.49 -8.53 7.69
C MET A 18 26.15 -8.97 8.26
N THR A 19 26.07 -9.08 9.59
CA THR A 19 24.83 -9.47 10.27
C THR A 19 23.74 -8.42 10.08
N THR A 20 24.10 -7.14 10.18
CA THR A 20 23.14 -6.04 9.97
C THR A 20 22.61 -6.01 8.53
N VAL A 21 23.51 -6.15 7.56
CA VAL A 21 23.12 -6.23 6.14
C VAL A 21 22.22 -7.44 5.89
N TYR A 22 22.56 -8.60 6.45
CA TYR A 22 21.74 -9.81 6.31
C TYR A 22 20.33 -9.61 6.88
N PHE A 23 20.18 -9.03 8.07
CA PHE A 23 18.87 -8.75 8.68
C PHE A 23 18.08 -7.68 7.92
N VAL A 24 18.74 -6.65 7.38
CA VAL A 24 18.06 -5.62 6.57
C VAL A 24 17.59 -6.19 5.23
N TYR A 25 18.41 -7.03 4.61
CA TYR A 25 18.10 -7.61 3.30
C TYR A 25 17.08 -8.75 3.38
N ASN A 26 17.07 -9.50 4.49
CA ASN A 26 16.19 -10.65 4.72
C ASN A 26 14.95 -10.30 5.56
N LYS A 27 14.55 -9.03 5.63
CA LYS A 27 13.24 -8.69 6.21
C LYS A 27 12.17 -9.45 5.43
N PRO A 28 11.34 -10.28 6.08
CA PRO A 28 10.22 -10.90 5.40
C PRO A 28 9.36 -9.81 4.79
N HIS A 29 9.00 -9.98 3.50
CA HIS A 29 8.07 -9.07 2.85
C HIS A 29 6.79 -9.02 3.68
N ARG A 30 6.39 -7.81 4.07
CA ARG A 30 5.14 -7.56 4.77
C ARG A 30 4.01 -8.05 3.87
N ASN A 31 3.23 -9.04 4.32
CA ASN A 31 2.13 -9.56 3.54
C ASN A 31 0.87 -8.72 3.79
N ILE A 32 0.68 -7.69 2.97
CA ILE A 32 -0.46 -6.77 3.07
C ILE A 32 -1.80 -7.47 2.91
N LEU A 33 -1.84 -8.57 2.15
CA LEU A 33 -3.07 -9.32 1.93
C LEU A 33 -3.60 -9.97 3.21
N ASP A 34 -2.71 -10.46 4.06
CA ASP A 34 -3.07 -11.15 5.31
C ASP A 34 -3.19 -10.17 6.50
N GLU A 35 -2.69 -8.94 6.34
CA GLU A 35 -2.76 -7.93 7.38
C GLU A 35 -4.17 -7.34 7.46
N GLU A 36 -4.70 -7.19 8.67
CA GLU A 36 -5.98 -6.52 8.87
C GLU A 36 -5.87 -5.02 8.55
N ALA A 37 -6.90 -4.48 7.89
CA ALA A 37 -6.96 -3.06 7.63
C ALA A 37 -7.12 -2.30 8.96
N LYS A 38 -6.26 -1.32 9.16
CA LYS A 38 -6.32 -0.45 10.35
C LYS A 38 -7.44 0.57 10.26
N PHE A 39 -7.82 0.94 9.05
CA PHE A 39 -8.90 1.87 8.77
C PHE A 39 -9.75 1.34 7.64
N SER A 40 -11.07 1.48 7.78
CA SER A 40 -12.05 1.14 6.75
C SER A 40 -13.03 2.30 6.62
N LEU A 41 -13.06 2.94 5.45
CA LEU A 41 -13.82 4.16 5.22
C LEU A 41 -14.14 4.36 3.73
N ALA A 42 -15.08 5.25 3.44
CA ALA A 42 -15.36 5.63 2.06
C ALA A 42 -14.23 6.50 1.47
N LEU A 43 -14.01 6.41 0.16
CA LEU A 43 -13.00 7.21 -0.54
C LEU A 43 -13.20 8.70 -0.31
N ALA A 44 -14.44 9.19 -0.39
CA ALA A 44 -14.76 10.60 -0.16
C ALA A 44 -14.41 11.04 1.28
N GLU A 45 -14.71 10.20 2.28
CA GLU A 45 -14.40 10.49 3.68
C GLU A 45 -12.89 10.61 3.91
N MET A 46 -12.11 9.72 3.31
CA MET A 46 -10.65 9.80 3.39
C MET A 46 -10.11 11.10 2.77
N ASN A 47 -10.64 11.49 1.61
CA ASN A 47 -10.27 12.74 0.96
C ASN A 47 -10.63 13.96 1.80
N ASP A 48 -11.80 13.97 2.43
CA ASP A 48 -12.21 15.08 3.31
C ASP A 48 -11.25 15.28 4.48
N GLU A 49 -10.68 14.21 5.03
CA GLU A 49 -9.64 14.31 6.05
C GLU A 49 -8.36 14.96 5.52
N PHE A 50 -7.94 14.63 4.27
CA PHE A 50 -6.79 15.28 3.65
C PHE A 50 -7.03 16.75 3.35
N LEU A 51 -8.22 17.11 2.88
CA LEU A 51 -8.61 18.51 2.65
C LEU A 51 -8.67 19.32 3.96
N ALA A 52 -9.10 18.69 5.05
CA ALA A 52 -9.16 19.34 6.35
C ALA A 52 -7.78 19.59 6.97
N ASN A 53 -6.90 18.57 6.92
CA ASN A 53 -5.52 18.68 7.42
C ASN A 53 -4.64 17.58 6.81
N GLU A 54 -3.97 17.91 5.71
CA GLU A 54 -3.13 16.98 4.95
C GLU A 54 -2.02 16.34 5.80
N GLU A 55 -1.33 17.13 6.65
CA GLU A 55 -0.24 16.62 7.48
C GLU A 55 -0.75 15.61 8.52
N ALA A 56 -1.87 15.88 9.16
CA ALA A 56 -2.47 14.99 10.15
C ALA A 56 -2.99 13.70 9.49
N ALA A 57 -3.65 13.82 8.34
CA ALA A 57 -4.13 12.69 7.56
C ALA A 57 -2.96 11.83 7.06
N TYR A 58 -1.88 12.46 6.57
CA TYR A 58 -0.69 11.75 6.13
C TYR A 58 -0.05 10.96 7.28
N LYS A 59 0.13 11.54 8.46
CA LYS A 59 0.63 10.83 9.64
C LYS A 59 -0.26 9.65 10.07
N LYS A 60 -1.58 9.80 9.90
CA LYS A 60 -2.56 8.77 10.26
C LYS A 60 -2.48 7.56 9.33
N TYR A 61 -2.39 7.79 8.02
CA TYR A 61 -2.57 6.77 7.00
C TYR A 61 -1.27 6.24 6.40
N PHE A 62 -0.19 7.01 6.41
CA PHE A 62 1.06 6.63 5.75
C PHE A 62 1.60 5.28 6.24
N ASN A 63 1.88 4.40 5.30
CA ASN A 63 2.37 3.04 5.55
C ASN A 63 1.41 2.18 6.41
N GLN A 64 0.11 2.51 6.40
CA GLN A 64 -0.94 1.70 7.03
C GLN A 64 -1.76 0.97 5.97
N VAL A 65 -2.27 -0.22 6.34
CA VAL A 65 -3.24 -0.94 5.52
C VAL A 65 -4.60 -0.31 5.72
N VAL A 66 -5.23 0.09 4.63
CA VAL A 66 -6.54 0.72 4.62
C VAL A 66 -7.50 -0.04 3.69
N GLU A 67 -8.77 -0.01 4.01
CA GLU A 67 -9.86 -0.43 3.14
C GLU A 67 -10.65 0.80 2.70
N ILE A 68 -10.79 0.98 1.39
CA ILE A 68 -11.50 2.10 0.80
C ILE A 68 -12.67 1.56 -0.01
N SER A 69 -13.88 2.05 0.29
CA SER A 69 -15.08 1.76 -0.51
C SER A 69 -15.34 2.86 -1.52
N ALA A 70 -15.52 2.48 -2.78
CA ALA A 70 -15.87 3.36 -3.89
C ALA A 70 -16.32 2.57 -5.11
N THR A 71 -16.69 3.27 -6.17
CA THR A 71 -17.03 2.65 -7.45
C THR A 71 -15.79 2.38 -8.29
N ALA A 72 -15.61 1.16 -8.77
CA ALA A 72 -14.54 0.81 -9.69
C ALA A 72 -14.82 1.46 -11.07
N SER A 73 -13.95 2.38 -11.47
CA SER A 73 -14.07 3.08 -12.77
C SER A 73 -13.38 2.34 -13.89
N SER A 74 -12.18 1.86 -13.64
CA SER A 74 -11.42 1.08 -14.60
C SER A 74 -10.49 0.08 -13.92
N ILE A 75 -10.25 -1.03 -14.59
CA ILE A 75 -9.26 -2.03 -14.20
C ILE A 75 -8.51 -2.40 -15.46
N SER A 76 -7.20 -2.19 -15.47
CA SER A 76 -6.36 -2.40 -16.64
C SER A 76 -5.17 -3.28 -16.33
N LYS A 77 -4.86 -4.22 -17.23
CA LYS A 77 -3.70 -5.09 -17.12
C LYS A 77 -2.44 -4.36 -17.60
N LYS A 78 -1.38 -4.45 -16.79
CA LYS A 78 -0.03 -3.97 -17.15
C LYS A 78 0.78 -5.05 -17.88
N GLU A 79 1.90 -4.65 -18.49
CA GLU A 79 2.83 -5.57 -19.18
C GLU A 79 3.48 -6.59 -18.23
N ASN A 80 3.61 -6.28 -16.95
CA ASN A 80 4.19 -7.13 -15.90
C ASN A 80 3.18 -8.07 -15.23
N GLU A 81 2.01 -8.30 -15.84
CA GLU A 81 0.90 -9.12 -15.33
C GLU A 81 0.21 -8.58 -14.07
N SER A 82 0.59 -7.42 -13.55
CA SER A 82 -0.18 -6.74 -12.51
C SER A 82 -1.38 -5.98 -13.12
N TYR A 83 -2.32 -5.58 -12.25
CA TYR A 83 -3.49 -4.82 -12.66
C TYR A 83 -3.52 -3.49 -11.92
N ASP A 84 -3.78 -2.41 -12.66
CA ASP A 84 -4.14 -1.12 -12.06
C ASP A 84 -5.64 -1.02 -11.92
N VAL A 85 -6.09 -0.60 -10.75
CA VAL A 85 -7.48 -0.28 -10.48
C VAL A 85 -7.62 1.20 -10.17
N VAL A 86 -8.62 1.82 -10.79
CA VAL A 86 -9.02 3.20 -10.53
C VAL A 86 -10.40 3.19 -9.91
N LEU A 87 -10.50 3.71 -8.70
CA LEU A 87 -11.77 3.94 -8.01
C LEU A 87 -12.14 5.42 -8.09
N ILE A 88 -13.43 5.70 -8.19
CA ILE A 88 -13.97 7.07 -8.20
C ILE A 88 -15.13 7.17 -7.22
N SER A 89 -15.15 8.27 -6.47
CA SER A 89 -16.28 8.68 -5.63
C SER A 89 -16.32 10.20 -5.55
N ASN A 90 -17.42 10.81 -5.96
CA ASN A 90 -17.63 12.27 -5.89
C ASN A 90 -16.49 13.13 -6.49
N GLY A 91 -15.86 12.66 -7.58
CA GLY A 91 -14.74 13.36 -8.23
C GLY A 91 -13.37 13.05 -7.62
N VAL A 92 -13.32 12.36 -6.49
CA VAL A 92 -12.08 11.87 -5.87
C VAL A 92 -11.64 10.58 -6.53
N ILE A 93 -10.33 10.43 -6.73
CA ILE A 93 -9.73 9.27 -7.39
C ILE A 93 -8.88 8.49 -6.40
N ALA A 94 -8.97 7.16 -6.42
CA ALA A 94 -8.00 6.29 -5.79
C ALA A 94 -7.40 5.35 -6.82
N ASN A 95 -6.08 5.29 -6.88
CA ASN A 95 -5.34 4.37 -7.71
C ASN A 95 -4.67 3.30 -6.86
N GLY A 96 -4.78 2.06 -7.30
CA GLY A 96 -4.16 0.93 -6.63
C GLY A 96 -3.59 -0.09 -7.61
N GLU A 97 -2.50 -0.75 -7.22
CA GLU A 97 -1.93 -1.87 -7.95
C GLU A 97 -2.35 -3.18 -7.29
N LEU A 98 -3.06 -4.03 -8.03
CA LEU A 98 -3.53 -5.34 -7.56
C LEU A 98 -2.42 -6.39 -7.66
N ILE A 99 -2.15 -7.09 -6.56
CA ILE A 99 -1.12 -8.15 -6.50
C ILE A 99 -1.62 -9.45 -7.12
N SER A 100 -2.92 -9.69 -7.07
CA SER A 100 -3.52 -10.96 -7.49
C SER A 100 -4.35 -10.76 -8.75
N ALA A 101 -4.03 -11.50 -9.80
CA ALA A 101 -4.85 -11.56 -11.00
C ALA A 101 -6.09 -12.44 -10.76
N GLY A 102 -7.26 -11.92 -11.09
CA GLY A 102 -8.48 -12.71 -11.18
C GLY A 102 -9.16 -12.42 -12.51
N ASP A 103 -9.57 -13.46 -13.21
CA ASP A 103 -10.27 -13.33 -14.51
C ASP A 103 -11.64 -12.62 -14.41
N GLN A 104 -12.03 -12.20 -13.21
CA GLN A 104 -13.35 -11.60 -12.93
C GLN A 104 -13.30 -10.08 -12.69
N PHE A 105 -12.15 -9.44 -12.85
CA PHE A 105 -12.02 -8.00 -12.53
C PHE A 105 -12.85 -7.10 -13.45
N GLU A 106 -13.01 -7.44 -14.73
CA GLU A 106 -13.84 -6.68 -15.65
C GLU A 106 -15.30 -6.62 -15.20
N ALA A 107 -15.77 -7.66 -14.50
CA ALA A 107 -17.13 -7.72 -13.95
C ALA A 107 -17.34 -6.76 -12.76
N LEU A 108 -16.29 -6.19 -12.21
CA LEU A 108 -16.33 -5.24 -11.09
C LEU A 108 -16.42 -3.78 -11.57
N ILE A 109 -16.17 -3.51 -12.82
CA ILE A 109 -16.26 -2.15 -13.39
C ILE A 109 -17.70 -1.63 -13.24
N ASN A 110 -17.82 -0.39 -12.80
CA ASN A 110 -19.07 0.30 -12.45
C ASN A 110 -19.84 -0.30 -11.26
N LYS A 111 -19.18 -1.15 -10.47
CA LYS A 111 -19.75 -1.66 -9.22
C LYS A 111 -19.07 -1.03 -8.02
N GLU A 112 -19.80 -1.01 -6.91
CA GLU A 112 -19.24 -0.62 -5.62
C GLU A 112 -18.36 -1.76 -5.09
N VAL A 113 -17.12 -1.42 -4.76
CA VAL A 113 -16.08 -2.36 -4.34
C VAL A 113 -15.36 -1.83 -3.11
N VAL A 114 -14.70 -2.72 -2.39
CA VAL A 114 -13.73 -2.39 -1.35
C VAL A 114 -12.34 -2.72 -1.86
N LEU A 115 -11.49 -1.71 -1.91
CA LEU A 115 -10.07 -1.84 -2.22
C LEU A 115 -9.28 -1.82 -0.91
N LYS A 116 -8.62 -2.91 -0.60
CA LYS A 116 -7.70 -3.03 0.54
C LYS A 116 -6.28 -2.89 0.02
N GLY A 117 -5.49 -2.03 0.63
CA GLY A 117 -4.10 -1.84 0.21
C GLY A 117 -3.30 -1.00 1.19
N LEU A 118 -2.00 -0.90 0.92
CA LEU A 118 -1.08 -0.06 1.67
C LEU A 118 -1.15 1.38 1.16
N PHE A 119 -1.48 2.32 2.04
CA PHE A 119 -1.47 3.74 1.68
C PHE A 119 -0.02 4.24 1.49
N ILE A 120 0.28 4.76 0.31
CA ILE A 120 1.62 5.23 -0.07
C ILE A 120 1.69 6.72 -0.37
N GLY A 121 0.57 7.40 -0.62
CA GLY A 121 0.59 8.82 -0.89
C GLY A 121 -0.75 9.44 -1.24
N TYR A 122 -0.78 10.76 -1.23
CA TYR A 122 -1.89 11.60 -1.64
C TYR A 122 -1.37 12.73 -2.53
N ASP A 123 -2.06 12.97 -3.63
CA ASP A 123 -1.80 14.10 -4.51
C ASP A 123 -2.93 15.12 -4.36
N ASN A 124 -2.62 16.26 -3.76
CA ASN A 124 -3.60 17.30 -3.46
C ASN A 124 -4.07 18.10 -4.69
N LEU A 125 -3.32 18.06 -5.79
CA LEU A 125 -3.72 18.75 -7.01
C LEU A 125 -4.76 17.96 -7.81
N LEU A 126 -4.65 16.63 -7.74
CA LEU A 126 -5.55 15.71 -8.45
C LEU A 126 -6.62 15.11 -7.53
N GLU A 127 -6.56 15.40 -6.23
CA GLU A 127 -7.37 14.72 -5.20
C GLU A 127 -7.30 13.19 -5.35
N GLU A 128 -6.05 12.70 -5.48
CA GLU A 128 -5.76 11.30 -5.78
C GLU A 128 -5.09 10.59 -4.62
N ILE A 129 -5.73 9.52 -4.15
CA ILE A 129 -5.20 8.61 -3.14
C ILE A 129 -4.46 7.47 -3.84
N LYS A 130 -3.23 7.17 -3.40
CA LYS A 130 -2.38 6.13 -3.98
C LYS A 130 -2.19 4.99 -3.00
N LEU A 131 -2.54 3.79 -3.47
CA LEU A 131 -2.38 2.54 -2.74
C LEU A 131 -1.44 1.59 -3.49
N SER A 132 -0.72 0.76 -2.76
CA SER A 132 0.05 -0.35 -3.32
C SER A 132 -0.34 -1.67 -2.70
N GLU A 133 0.06 -2.76 -3.34
CA GLU A 133 -0.19 -4.12 -2.86
C GLU A 133 -1.67 -4.37 -2.53
N CYS A 134 -2.54 -4.03 -3.48
CA CYS A 134 -3.97 -4.03 -3.27
C CYS A 134 -4.64 -5.39 -3.52
N SER A 135 -5.74 -5.60 -2.83
CA SER A 135 -6.75 -6.60 -3.14
C SER A 135 -8.11 -5.94 -3.26
N ILE A 136 -8.96 -6.46 -4.15
CA ILE A 136 -10.30 -5.91 -4.42
C ILE A 136 -11.35 -6.95 -4.08
N LYS A 137 -12.44 -6.50 -3.45
CA LYS A 137 -13.64 -7.31 -3.17
C LYS A 137 -14.87 -6.54 -3.60
N GLN A 138 -15.84 -7.24 -4.17
CA GLN A 138 -17.16 -6.65 -4.40
C GLN A 138 -17.85 -6.42 -3.05
N LEU A 139 -18.44 -5.25 -2.87
CA LEU A 139 -19.37 -5.04 -1.76
C LEU A 139 -20.61 -5.92 -2.02
N SER A 140 -20.80 -6.93 -1.20
CA SER A 140 -22.06 -7.69 -1.22
C SER A 140 -23.13 -6.82 -0.56
N THR A 141 -24.03 -6.30 -1.38
CA THR A 141 -25.28 -5.70 -0.88
C THR A 141 -26.21 -6.87 -0.54
N ASP A 142 -26.23 -7.26 0.74
CA ASP A 142 -27.30 -8.09 1.28
C ASP A 142 -28.56 -7.24 1.49
#